data_f37e59ca24a049a22fdf763564438c1b
#
_entry.id   f37e59ca24a049a22fdf763564438c1b
#
_cell.length_a   1.000
_cell.length_b   1.000
_cell.length_c   1.000
_cell.angle_alpha   90.00
_cell.angle_beta   90.00
_cell.angle_gamma   90.00
#
_symmetry.space_group_name_H-M   'P 1'
#
loop_
_entity.id
_entity.type
_entity.pdbx_description
1 polymer ?
#
loop_
_entity_poly.entity_id
_entity_poly.type
_entity_poly.pdbx_seq_one_letter_code
_entity_poly.pdbx_strand_id
1 'polypeptide(L)'
;MVVVTITVVVGTVFQSQLSAAARVQPTCRRCQPNKMALPAYVPQVDIDAITEEAAVAAIASLRTASVLPDMAVAKGPVEMSYLCTTARATGDEPPLLLLHGFDISSLEYRRLLPYLESAGLEAYAPCIPGWGFTDTTNLKTVGVEGKRAALLAFHERVLGGRPAIWIGASLGACIALDCYKAKPAAFAGFVNLDPGFFTDAPPAVPAPVGRLLLQKVLSAPEVRESIAKQAYCVKENQSADAIRVGNLHLRRPQWEADSLVWLLGGAYGGIAADVPRLTERPCLTLWGRQDAVIPPSGAVPQLIEALSEADPARAPFRWVETSGHTPHLEQPAVTAAAIVAFVRGDVIGGDGDVSECVAAYKRVQRVKEAAQRAGELLMSKLGELGELALAKGREALERSRR
;
A
#
# COMPACT_ATOMS: atom_id res chain seq x y z
N MET A 1 2.50 39.88 11.03
CA MET A 1 3.94 39.82 10.72
C MET A 1 4.70 39.01 11.79
N VAL A 2 4.15 37.88 12.27
CA VAL A 2 4.76 37.04 13.32
C VAL A 2 4.75 35.54 12.91
N VAL A 3 4.10 35.15 11.80
CA VAL A 3 3.95 33.75 11.38
C VAL A 3 5.07 33.27 10.43
N VAL A 4 5.91 34.16 9.90
CA VAL A 4 6.97 33.82 8.92
C VAL A 4 8.29 33.41 9.57
N THR A 5 8.49 33.66 10.87
CA THR A 5 9.80 33.48 11.53
C THR A 5 10.00 32.09 12.14
N ILE A 6 8.96 31.27 12.29
CA ILE A 6 9.08 29.95 12.95
C ILE A 6 9.45 28.82 11.95
N THR A 7 9.11 28.97 10.68
CA THR A 7 9.39 27.94 9.66
C THR A 7 10.87 27.88 9.24
N VAL A 8 11.63 28.95 9.43
CA VAL A 8 13.06 29.01 9.05
C VAL A 8 13.99 28.45 10.13
N VAL A 9 13.56 28.43 11.40
CA VAL A 9 14.42 27.97 12.51
C VAL A 9 14.46 26.45 12.62
N VAL A 10 13.40 25.75 12.23
CA VAL A 10 13.36 24.27 12.29
C VAL A 10 14.16 23.64 11.13
N GLY A 11 14.20 24.28 9.96
CA GLY A 11 14.98 23.80 8.82
C GLY A 11 16.50 23.89 9.00
N THR A 12 16.98 24.90 9.74
CA THR A 12 18.42 25.16 9.87
C THR A 12 19.09 24.35 10.97
N VAL A 13 18.36 23.89 11.97
CA VAL A 13 18.91 23.04 13.05
C VAL A 13 19.12 21.60 12.59
N PHE A 14 18.34 21.12 11.65
CA PHE A 14 18.47 19.74 11.12
C PHE A 14 19.62 19.59 10.10
N GLN A 15 19.99 20.64 9.38
CA GLN A 15 21.09 20.56 8.39
C GLN A 15 22.50 20.59 9.01
N SER A 16 22.67 21.08 10.25
CA SER A 16 23.99 21.18 10.89
C SER A 16 24.44 19.93 11.64
N GLN A 17 23.60 18.91 11.80
CA GLN A 17 23.96 17.65 12.49
C GLN A 17 24.35 16.49 11.55
N LEU A 18 24.33 16.69 10.24
CA LEU A 18 24.67 15.62 9.26
C LEU A 18 26.18 15.42 9.04
N SER A 19 27.08 16.15 9.73
CA SER A 19 28.53 16.09 9.44
C SER A 19 29.39 15.34 10.46
N ALA A 20 28.85 14.71 11.50
CA ALA A 20 29.64 14.01 12.51
C ALA A 20 29.02 12.65 12.93
N ALA A 21 28.97 11.69 12.03
CA ALA A 21 28.68 10.29 12.40
C ALA A 21 29.99 9.50 12.44
N ALA A 22 30.53 9.29 13.64
CA ALA A 22 31.64 8.40 13.91
C ALA A 22 31.25 6.94 13.60
N ARG A 23 32.15 6.21 12.91
CA ARG A 23 32.03 4.80 12.59
C ARG A 23 32.05 3.94 13.87
N VAL A 24 30.91 3.37 14.24
CA VAL A 24 30.85 2.30 15.21
C VAL A 24 30.63 0.98 14.44
N GLN A 25 31.56 0.02 14.60
CA GLN A 25 31.45 -1.30 13.99
C GLN A 25 30.46 -2.18 14.80
N PRO A 26 29.53 -2.90 14.15
CA PRO A 26 28.62 -3.77 14.84
C PRO A 26 29.21 -5.18 15.00
N THR A 27 29.28 -5.66 16.26
CA THR A 27 29.60 -7.04 16.61
C THR A 27 28.32 -7.84 16.87
N CYS A 28 27.69 -8.36 15.84
CA CYS A 28 26.75 -9.47 15.99
C CYS A 28 26.90 -10.44 14.82
N ARG A 29 27.44 -11.66 15.13
CA ARG A 29 27.76 -12.71 14.13
C ARG A 29 26.55 -13.51 13.62
N ARG A 30 25.31 -13.15 13.87
CA ARG A 30 24.16 -14.03 13.55
C ARG A 30 23.40 -13.70 12.26
N CYS A 31 23.56 -12.55 11.67
CA CYS A 31 22.98 -12.25 10.37
C CYS A 31 23.79 -11.14 9.69
N GLN A 32 24.87 -11.50 8.98
CA GLN A 32 25.33 -10.59 7.93
C GLN A 32 24.39 -10.80 6.72
N PRO A 33 23.50 -9.86 6.43
CA PRO A 33 22.71 -9.94 5.21
C PRO A 33 23.65 -9.75 4.03
N ASN A 34 23.59 -10.65 3.06
CA ASN A 34 24.34 -10.50 1.83
C ASN A 34 23.91 -9.20 1.14
N LYS A 35 24.87 -8.29 0.87
CA LYS A 35 24.62 -7.19 -0.05
C LYS A 35 24.26 -7.81 -1.39
N MET A 36 23.10 -7.47 -1.92
CA MET A 36 22.69 -7.88 -3.25
C MET A 36 23.11 -6.78 -4.23
N ALA A 37 23.83 -7.13 -5.28
CA ALA A 37 23.69 -6.37 -6.51
C ALA A 37 22.27 -6.59 -7.04
N LEU A 38 21.68 -5.62 -7.74
CA LEU A 38 20.41 -5.88 -8.44
C LEU A 38 20.56 -7.18 -9.24
N PRO A 39 19.49 -7.99 -9.33
CA PRO A 39 19.55 -9.24 -10.09
C PRO A 39 20.05 -9.00 -11.52
N ALA A 40 20.81 -9.94 -12.06
CA ALA A 40 21.42 -9.85 -13.39
C ALA A 40 20.41 -9.64 -14.55
N TYR A 41 19.13 -9.88 -14.30
CA TYR A 41 18.07 -9.60 -15.28
C TYR A 41 17.71 -8.10 -15.41
N VAL A 42 18.17 -7.25 -14.48
CA VAL A 42 18.04 -5.80 -14.62
C VAL A 42 19.24 -5.29 -15.40
N PRO A 43 19.03 -4.74 -16.62
CA PRO A 43 20.15 -4.25 -17.43
C PRO A 43 20.89 -3.11 -16.73
N GLN A 44 22.23 -3.12 -16.80
CA GLN A 44 23.05 -2.07 -16.19
C GLN A 44 22.72 -0.68 -16.74
N VAL A 45 22.37 -0.58 -18.04
CA VAL A 45 21.96 0.68 -18.66
C VAL A 45 20.70 1.29 -18.01
N ASP A 46 19.76 0.46 -17.52
CA ASP A 46 18.57 0.96 -16.84
C ASP A 46 18.93 1.52 -15.45
N ILE A 47 19.95 0.93 -14.80
CA ILE A 47 20.47 1.37 -13.50
C ILE A 47 21.26 2.67 -13.66
N ASP A 48 22.17 2.74 -14.63
CA ASP A 48 23.04 3.88 -14.89
C ASP A 48 22.25 5.13 -15.34
N ALA A 49 21.05 4.92 -15.86
CA ALA A 49 20.15 6.01 -16.25
C ALA A 49 19.45 6.67 -15.06
N ILE A 50 19.56 6.12 -13.82
CA ILE A 50 18.96 6.67 -12.61
C ILE A 50 19.95 7.64 -11.96
N THR A 51 19.49 8.88 -11.75
CA THR A 51 20.28 9.98 -11.19
C THR A 51 19.80 10.45 -9.81
N GLU A 52 18.61 10.04 -9.38
CA GLU A 52 18.09 10.34 -8.04
C GLU A 52 18.99 9.71 -6.96
N GLU A 53 19.68 10.51 -6.17
CA GLU A 53 20.64 10.04 -5.16
C GLU A 53 20.02 9.02 -4.19
N ALA A 54 18.79 9.26 -3.74
CA ALA A 54 18.08 8.35 -2.86
C ALA A 54 17.82 6.99 -3.52
N ALA A 55 17.53 6.97 -4.83
CA ALA A 55 17.32 5.74 -5.58
C ALA A 55 18.64 4.97 -5.79
N VAL A 56 19.71 5.66 -6.16
CA VAL A 56 21.06 5.08 -6.32
C VAL A 56 21.51 4.44 -5.00
N ALA A 57 21.36 5.17 -3.88
CA ALA A 57 21.72 4.67 -2.56
C ALA A 57 20.87 3.44 -2.15
N ALA A 58 19.56 3.49 -2.40
CA ALA A 58 18.65 2.39 -2.10
C ALA A 58 18.99 1.15 -2.93
N ILE A 59 19.21 1.30 -4.23
CA ILE A 59 19.63 0.20 -5.11
C ILE A 59 20.92 -0.45 -4.60
N ALA A 60 21.93 0.34 -4.24
CA ALA A 60 23.20 -0.14 -3.71
C ALA A 60 23.08 -0.80 -2.33
N SER A 61 21.99 -0.57 -1.59
CA SER A 61 21.73 -1.11 -0.25
C SER A 61 20.76 -2.29 -0.22
N LEU A 62 20.22 -2.72 -1.37
CA LEU A 62 19.36 -3.90 -1.47
C LEU A 62 20.04 -5.13 -0.86
N ARG A 63 19.25 -5.92 -0.16
CA ARG A 63 19.66 -7.14 0.53
C ARG A 63 18.73 -8.29 0.19
N THR A 64 19.17 -9.51 0.48
CA THR A 64 18.34 -10.73 0.39
C THR A 64 18.30 -11.46 1.71
N ALA A 65 17.18 -12.12 1.96
CA ALA A 65 16.99 -13.06 3.05
C ALA A 65 16.32 -14.32 2.50
N SER A 66 16.91 -15.47 2.81
CA SER A 66 16.29 -16.77 2.56
C SER A 66 15.27 -17.04 3.65
N VAL A 67 14.00 -17.11 3.27
CA VAL A 67 12.88 -17.38 4.17
C VAL A 67 12.23 -18.70 3.80
N LEU A 68 11.63 -19.38 4.78
CA LEU A 68 10.95 -20.66 4.56
C LEU A 68 9.46 -20.51 4.86
N PRO A 69 8.64 -20.19 3.85
CA PRO A 69 7.18 -20.18 4.00
C PRO A 69 6.63 -21.59 4.23
N ASP A 70 5.35 -21.66 4.61
CA ASP A 70 4.64 -22.94 4.72
C ASP A 70 4.75 -23.76 3.41
N MET A 71 5.06 -25.03 3.54
CA MET A 71 5.21 -25.96 2.41
C MET A 71 3.89 -26.21 1.66
N ALA A 72 2.75 -25.81 2.21
CA ALA A 72 1.49 -25.80 1.46
C ALA A 72 1.53 -24.85 0.26
N VAL A 73 2.21 -23.69 0.41
CA VAL A 73 2.30 -22.63 -0.61
C VAL A 73 3.71 -22.46 -1.21
N ALA A 74 4.70 -23.17 -0.70
CA ALA A 74 6.08 -23.12 -1.21
C ALA A 74 6.61 -24.53 -1.53
N LYS A 75 7.69 -24.61 -2.33
CA LYS A 75 8.44 -25.83 -2.64
C LYS A 75 9.77 -25.89 -1.91
N GLY A 76 10.18 -24.80 -1.28
CA GLY A 76 11.45 -24.64 -0.59
C GLY A 76 11.66 -23.18 -0.17
N PRO A 77 12.89 -22.82 0.23
CA PRO A 77 13.24 -21.46 0.61
C PRO A 77 12.97 -20.44 -0.52
N VAL A 78 12.54 -19.26 -0.13
CA VAL A 78 12.27 -18.11 -1.01
C VAL A 78 13.30 -17.02 -0.72
N GLU A 79 14.00 -16.54 -1.74
CA GLU A 79 14.95 -15.44 -1.61
C GLU A 79 14.20 -14.10 -1.73
N MET A 80 13.89 -13.51 -0.58
CA MET A 80 13.19 -12.22 -0.52
C MET A 80 14.19 -11.07 -0.52
N SER A 81 14.05 -10.16 -1.49
CA SER A 81 14.80 -8.92 -1.51
C SER A 81 14.16 -7.87 -0.59
N TYR A 82 14.96 -7.02 0.03
CA TYR A 82 14.48 -5.98 0.93
C TYR A 82 15.46 -4.82 1.10
N LEU A 83 14.95 -3.67 1.51
CA LEU A 83 15.72 -2.57 2.07
C LEU A 83 15.62 -2.59 3.59
N CYS A 84 16.60 -2.03 4.28
CA CYS A 84 16.51 -1.80 5.71
C CYS A 84 17.37 -0.61 6.14
N THR A 85 17.01 -0.02 7.30
CA THR A 85 17.88 0.90 8.01
C THR A 85 19.06 0.15 8.62
N THR A 86 20.16 0.86 8.91
CA THR A 86 21.30 0.33 9.67
C THR A 86 21.05 0.42 11.18
N ALA A 87 20.12 1.29 11.58
CA ALA A 87 19.66 1.41 12.96
C ALA A 87 19.15 0.06 13.49
N ARG A 88 19.38 -0.17 14.76
CA ARG A 88 18.81 -1.30 15.51
C ARG A 88 18.13 -0.74 16.73
N ALA A 89 16.98 -1.28 17.05
CA ALA A 89 16.25 -0.89 18.25
C ALA A 89 17.19 -1.06 19.47
N THR A 90 17.45 0.05 20.13
CA THR A 90 18.28 0.11 21.33
C THR A 90 17.44 0.15 22.61
N GLY A 91 16.11 0.18 22.45
CA GLY A 91 15.10 0.25 23.51
C GLY A 91 13.91 -0.65 23.22
N ASP A 92 12.78 -0.31 23.82
CA ASP A 92 11.52 -1.06 23.70
C ASP A 92 10.72 -0.71 22.40
N GLU A 93 11.26 0.16 21.53
CA GLU A 93 10.61 0.54 20.30
C GLU A 93 10.45 -0.68 19.36
N PRO A 94 9.24 -0.96 18.86
CA PRO A 94 9.03 -2.06 17.95
C PRO A 94 9.69 -1.77 16.59
N PRO A 95 10.26 -2.79 15.91
CA PRO A 95 10.75 -2.62 14.55
C PRO A 95 9.61 -2.29 13.59
N LEU A 96 9.94 -1.64 12.47
CA LEU A 96 9.00 -1.28 11.43
C LEU A 96 9.12 -2.26 10.25
N LEU A 97 7.97 -2.73 9.74
CA LEU A 97 7.90 -3.56 8.54
C LEU A 97 7.04 -2.85 7.48
N LEU A 98 7.69 -2.40 6.39
CA LEU A 98 7.08 -1.55 5.37
C LEU A 98 6.69 -2.36 4.14
N LEU A 99 5.41 -2.36 3.77
CA LEU A 99 4.86 -3.07 2.62
C LEU A 99 4.46 -2.10 1.52
N HIS A 100 5.11 -2.21 0.38
CA HIS A 100 4.90 -1.35 -0.78
C HIS A 100 3.54 -1.56 -1.47
N GLY A 101 3.15 -0.64 -2.36
CA GLY A 101 1.92 -0.68 -3.12
C GLY A 101 1.89 -1.72 -4.25
N PHE A 102 0.85 -1.62 -5.09
CA PHE A 102 0.64 -2.50 -6.23
C PHE A 102 1.71 -2.32 -7.31
N ASP A 103 2.25 -3.43 -7.80
CA ASP A 103 3.14 -3.53 -8.97
C ASP A 103 4.31 -2.53 -8.93
N ILE A 104 4.96 -2.48 -7.76
CA ILE A 104 6.16 -1.68 -7.49
C ILE A 104 7.16 -2.52 -6.67
N SER A 105 8.16 -1.92 -6.06
CA SER A 105 9.17 -2.60 -5.25
C SER A 105 9.45 -1.86 -3.94
N SER A 106 10.27 -2.46 -3.06
CA SER A 106 10.74 -1.81 -1.83
C SER A 106 11.46 -0.47 -2.08
N LEU A 107 11.90 -0.19 -3.32
CA LEU A 107 12.48 1.11 -3.70
C LEU A 107 11.47 2.27 -3.57
N GLU A 108 10.19 1.98 -3.40
CA GLU A 108 9.17 2.97 -3.05
C GLU A 108 9.53 3.71 -1.77
N TYR A 109 10.20 3.07 -0.82
CA TYR A 109 10.59 3.66 0.45
C TYR A 109 11.95 4.35 0.45
N ARG A 110 12.60 4.53 -0.71
CA ARG A 110 13.94 5.10 -0.86
C ARG A 110 14.10 6.50 -0.24
N ARG A 111 13.04 7.32 -0.25
CA ARG A 111 13.05 8.67 0.33
C ARG A 111 12.66 8.67 1.82
N LEU A 112 11.85 7.71 2.26
CA LEU A 112 11.38 7.62 3.66
C LEU A 112 12.41 7.00 4.59
N LEU A 113 13.04 5.89 4.18
CA LEU A 113 13.96 5.12 5.02
C LEU A 113 15.10 5.96 5.62
N PRO A 114 15.74 6.91 4.90
CA PRO A 114 16.78 7.75 5.49
C PRO A 114 16.31 8.60 6.68
N TYR A 115 15.05 9.07 6.67
CA TYR A 115 14.48 9.82 7.79
C TYR A 115 14.20 8.91 9.00
N LEU A 116 13.69 7.71 8.77
CA LEU A 116 13.49 6.73 9.84
C LEU A 116 14.83 6.29 10.45
N GLU A 117 15.86 6.11 9.62
CA GLU A 117 17.21 5.83 10.07
C GLU A 117 17.79 6.96 10.92
N SER A 118 17.63 8.20 10.46
CA SER A 118 18.08 9.39 11.21
C SER A 118 17.38 9.54 12.56
N ALA A 119 16.14 9.04 12.68
CA ALA A 119 15.41 8.97 13.94
C ALA A 119 15.81 7.78 14.82
N GLY A 120 16.73 6.93 14.36
CA GLY A 120 17.20 5.74 15.07
C GLY A 120 16.27 4.53 14.99
N LEU A 121 15.24 4.56 14.13
CA LEU A 121 14.26 3.49 14.03
C LEU A 121 14.78 2.32 13.19
N GLU A 122 14.57 1.11 13.69
CA GLU A 122 14.84 -0.14 13.00
C GLU A 122 13.70 -0.43 12.01
N ALA A 123 13.99 -0.42 10.70
CA ALA A 123 12.98 -0.55 9.65
C ALA A 123 13.41 -1.52 8.56
N TYR A 124 12.45 -2.28 8.03
CA TYR A 124 12.62 -3.26 6.96
C TYR A 124 11.53 -3.10 5.93
N ALA A 125 11.89 -3.09 4.65
CA ALA A 125 10.97 -2.98 3.53
C ALA A 125 11.20 -4.15 2.55
N PRO A 126 10.55 -5.31 2.72
CA PRO A 126 10.65 -6.42 1.78
C PRO A 126 9.94 -6.11 0.46
N CYS A 127 10.46 -6.65 -0.64
CA CYS A 127 9.71 -6.77 -1.88
C CYS A 127 8.66 -7.87 -1.75
N ILE A 128 7.40 -7.49 -1.92
CA ILE A 128 6.26 -8.39 -1.83
C ILE A 128 6.33 -9.42 -2.97
N PRO A 129 6.17 -10.73 -2.70
CA PRO A 129 6.19 -11.76 -3.73
C PRO A 129 5.22 -11.47 -4.88
N GLY A 130 5.70 -11.65 -6.10
CA GLY A 130 4.97 -11.30 -7.32
C GLY A 130 5.38 -9.94 -7.90
N TRP A 131 5.92 -9.04 -7.05
CA TRP A 131 6.44 -7.72 -7.46
C TRP A 131 7.81 -7.47 -6.85
N GLY A 132 8.45 -6.39 -7.25
CA GLY A 132 9.83 -6.10 -6.83
C GLY A 132 10.83 -7.17 -7.29
N PHE A 133 11.83 -7.44 -6.46
CA PHE A 133 12.96 -8.28 -6.82
C PHE A 133 13.00 -9.62 -6.06
N THR A 134 11.93 -10.00 -5.36
CA THR A 134 11.82 -11.30 -4.69
C THR A 134 11.76 -12.43 -5.73
N ASP A 135 12.57 -13.46 -5.56
CA ASP A 135 12.52 -14.67 -6.39
C ASP A 135 11.32 -15.55 -5.98
N THR A 136 10.39 -15.72 -6.90
CA THR A 136 9.16 -16.48 -6.69
C THR A 136 9.21 -17.92 -7.21
N THR A 137 10.36 -18.38 -7.71
CA THR A 137 10.54 -19.71 -8.33
C THR A 137 10.10 -20.84 -7.39
N ASN A 138 10.35 -20.70 -6.10
CA ASN A 138 9.98 -21.68 -5.08
C ASN A 138 8.58 -21.49 -4.50
N LEU A 139 7.84 -20.46 -4.89
CA LEU A 139 6.42 -20.33 -4.51
C LEU A 139 5.53 -21.15 -5.47
N LYS A 140 4.51 -21.80 -4.92
CA LYS A 140 3.45 -22.48 -5.69
C LYS A 140 2.40 -21.49 -6.16
N THR A 141 2.25 -20.37 -5.45
CA THR A 141 1.36 -19.27 -5.77
C THR A 141 1.91 -17.94 -5.24
N VAL A 142 1.67 -16.87 -5.96
CA VAL A 142 1.89 -15.49 -5.52
C VAL A 142 0.56 -14.76 -5.24
N GLY A 143 -0.53 -15.50 -5.11
CA GLY A 143 -1.82 -15.02 -4.63
C GLY A 143 -1.76 -14.58 -3.17
N VAL A 144 -2.93 -14.31 -2.58
CA VAL A 144 -3.07 -13.80 -1.21
C VAL A 144 -2.33 -14.67 -0.19
N GLU A 145 -2.55 -15.99 -0.23
CA GLU A 145 -1.91 -16.94 0.68
C GLU A 145 -0.40 -17.02 0.52
N GLY A 146 0.12 -16.98 -0.71
CA GLY A 146 1.55 -17.03 -0.98
C GLY A 146 2.27 -15.77 -0.49
N LYS A 147 1.69 -14.59 -0.73
CA LYS A 147 2.19 -13.32 -0.22
C LYS A 147 2.23 -13.32 1.30
N ARG A 148 1.10 -13.68 1.95
CA ARG A 148 0.98 -13.75 3.41
C ARG A 148 2.02 -14.69 4.01
N ALA A 149 2.13 -15.90 3.51
CA ALA A 149 3.05 -16.89 4.06
C ALA A 149 4.51 -16.46 3.94
N ALA A 150 4.91 -15.88 2.80
CA ALA A 150 6.27 -15.40 2.61
C ALA A 150 6.60 -14.20 3.50
N LEU A 151 5.67 -13.25 3.66
CA LEU A 151 5.87 -12.07 4.53
C LEU A 151 5.91 -12.44 6.01
N LEU A 152 5.08 -13.39 6.47
CA LEU A 152 5.16 -13.90 7.84
C LEU A 152 6.46 -14.68 8.07
N ALA A 153 6.93 -15.45 7.09
CA ALA A 153 8.25 -16.11 7.16
C ALA A 153 9.39 -15.10 7.15
N PHE A 154 9.27 -13.99 6.41
CA PHE A 154 10.23 -12.88 6.46
C PHE A 154 10.27 -12.23 7.85
N HIS A 155 9.10 -11.94 8.43
CA HIS A 155 8.99 -11.41 9.79
C HIS A 155 9.68 -12.32 10.81
N GLU A 156 9.43 -13.63 10.77
CA GLU A 156 10.11 -14.59 11.65
C GLU A 156 11.63 -14.60 11.43
N ARG A 157 12.06 -14.67 10.18
CA ARG A 157 13.47 -14.87 9.84
C ARG A 157 14.32 -13.63 10.08
N VAL A 158 13.79 -12.44 9.73
CA VAL A 158 14.56 -11.18 9.71
C VAL A 158 14.34 -10.38 11.00
N LEU A 159 13.10 -10.33 11.48
CA LEU A 159 12.77 -9.59 12.71
C LEU A 159 12.80 -10.49 13.97
N GLY A 160 13.05 -11.79 13.81
CA GLY A 160 13.09 -12.75 14.93
C GLY A 160 11.73 -12.96 15.58
N GLY A 161 10.63 -12.76 14.86
CA GLY A 161 9.27 -12.89 15.36
C GLY A 161 8.85 -11.79 16.36
N ARG A 162 9.65 -10.74 16.54
CA ARG A 162 9.32 -9.61 17.42
C ARG A 162 8.08 -8.89 16.87
N PRO A 163 7.08 -8.56 17.72
CA PRO A 163 5.96 -7.73 17.29
C PRO A 163 6.46 -6.44 16.64
N ALA A 164 5.96 -6.12 15.44
CA ALA A 164 6.40 -4.99 14.65
C ALA A 164 5.22 -4.03 14.37
N ILE A 165 5.51 -2.76 14.10
CA ILE A 165 4.54 -1.87 13.48
C ILE A 165 4.61 -2.12 11.97
N TRP A 166 3.50 -2.57 11.40
CA TRP A 166 3.40 -2.83 9.97
C TRP A 166 2.90 -1.58 9.26
N ILE A 167 3.68 -1.09 8.31
CA ILE A 167 3.41 0.13 7.54
C ILE A 167 3.02 -0.30 6.13
N GLY A 168 1.77 -0.08 5.74
CA GLY A 168 1.29 -0.45 4.41
C GLY A 168 0.96 0.76 3.56
N ALA A 169 1.56 0.88 2.37
CA ALA A 169 1.18 1.86 1.35
C ALA A 169 0.16 1.24 0.39
N SER A 170 -0.98 1.92 0.18
CA SER A 170 -1.99 1.48 -0.79
C SER A 170 -2.40 0.02 -0.56
N LEU A 171 -2.16 -0.87 -1.53
CA LEU A 171 -2.38 -2.31 -1.42
C LEU A 171 -1.56 -2.96 -0.29
N GLY A 172 -0.39 -2.42 0.05
CA GLY A 172 0.43 -2.89 1.17
C GLY A 172 -0.31 -2.89 2.50
N ALA A 173 -1.25 -1.95 2.70
CA ALA A 173 -2.11 -1.91 3.88
C ALA A 173 -3.11 -3.09 3.91
N CYS A 174 -3.68 -3.45 2.76
CA CYS A 174 -4.55 -4.64 2.64
C CYS A 174 -3.79 -5.93 2.96
N ILE A 175 -2.54 -6.02 2.48
CA ILE A 175 -1.66 -7.16 2.74
C ILE A 175 -1.30 -7.24 4.23
N ALA A 176 -1.00 -6.10 4.88
CA ALA A 176 -0.73 -6.05 6.32
C ALA A 176 -1.92 -6.54 7.13
N LEU A 177 -3.13 -6.08 6.79
CA LEU A 177 -4.35 -6.50 7.47
C LEU A 177 -4.64 -8.00 7.27
N ASP A 178 -4.38 -8.56 6.08
CA ASP A 178 -4.51 -9.99 5.83
C ASP A 178 -3.47 -10.81 6.64
N CYS A 179 -2.23 -10.33 6.74
CA CYS A 179 -1.22 -10.93 7.61
C CYS A 179 -1.63 -10.88 9.10
N TYR A 180 -2.24 -9.76 9.53
CA TYR A 180 -2.76 -9.62 10.90
C TYR A 180 -3.82 -10.66 11.22
N LYS A 181 -4.77 -10.90 10.30
CA LYS A 181 -5.81 -11.92 10.47
C LYS A 181 -5.21 -13.31 10.72
N ALA A 182 -4.10 -13.61 10.06
CA ALA A 182 -3.44 -14.90 10.19
C ALA A 182 -2.54 -15.01 11.44
N LYS A 183 -1.89 -13.89 11.84
CA LYS A 183 -0.94 -13.89 12.98
C LYS A 183 -0.98 -12.55 13.73
N PRO A 184 -2.01 -12.29 14.55
CA PRO A 184 -2.14 -11.04 15.32
C PRO A 184 -0.95 -10.74 16.24
N ALA A 185 -0.27 -11.78 16.74
CA ALA A 185 0.89 -11.63 17.63
C ALA A 185 2.13 -11.00 16.94
N ALA A 186 2.18 -10.98 15.61
CA ALA A 186 3.26 -10.35 14.85
C ALA A 186 3.16 -8.82 14.81
N PHE A 187 2.06 -8.24 15.36
CA PHE A 187 1.73 -6.84 15.20
C PHE A 187 1.76 -6.10 16.54
N ALA A 188 2.60 -5.06 16.62
CA ALA A 188 2.56 -4.04 17.66
C ALA A 188 1.59 -2.90 17.31
N GLY A 189 1.40 -2.61 16.02
CA GLY A 189 0.54 -1.56 15.51
C GLY A 189 0.50 -1.51 13.98
N PHE A 190 -0.25 -0.55 13.46
CA PHE A 190 -0.39 -0.28 12.03
C PHE A 190 -0.08 1.17 11.69
N VAL A 191 0.54 1.39 10.53
CA VAL A 191 0.52 2.69 9.85
C VAL A 191 0.03 2.46 8.43
N ASN A 192 -1.05 3.14 8.06
CA ASN A 192 -1.65 3.05 6.74
C ASN A 192 -1.34 4.33 5.95
N LEU A 193 -0.73 4.18 4.78
CA LEU A 193 -0.42 5.28 3.87
C LEU A 193 -1.34 5.14 2.64
N ASP A 194 -2.31 6.04 2.50
CA ASP A 194 -3.31 6.02 1.41
C ASP A 194 -3.87 4.61 1.14
N PRO A 195 -4.46 3.94 2.15
CA PRO A 195 -4.75 2.51 2.08
C PRO A 195 -5.84 2.15 1.07
N GLY A 196 -5.64 1.03 0.38
CA GLY A 196 -6.54 0.50 -0.63
C GLY A 196 -7.73 -0.32 -0.12
N PHE A 197 -8.14 -0.17 1.14
CA PHE A 197 -9.13 -1.05 1.79
C PHE A 197 -10.49 -1.10 1.10
N PHE A 198 -10.90 0.01 0.49
CA PHE A 198 -12.23 0.18 -0.13
C PHE A 198 -12.15 0.22 -1.66
N THR A 199 -11.04 -0.21 -2.23
CA THR A 199 -10.93 -0.42 -3.68
C THR A 199 -11.45 -1.80 -4.03
N ASP A 200 -12.35 -1.85 -5.02
CA ASP A 200 -12.82 -3.12 -5.54
C ASP A 200 -11.68 -3.92 -6.17
N ALA A 201 -11.67 -5.23 -5.92
CA ALA A 201 -10.81 -6.11 -6.68
C ALA A 201 -11.17 -6.03 -8.17
N PRO A 202 -10.19 -5.95 -9.08
CA PRO A 202 -10.50 -6.01 -10.50
C PRO A 202 -11.25 -7.31 -10.80
N PRO A 203 -12.25 -7.27 -11.68
CA PRO A 203 -12.97 -8.48 -12.06
C PRO A 203 -11.98 -9.48 -12.65
N ALA A 204 -12.13 -10.77 -12.28
CA ALA A 204 -11.31 -11.82 -12.84
C ALA A 204 -11.52 -11.88 -14.37
N VAL A 205 -10.42 -11.96 -15.11
CA VAL A 205 -10.45 -12.06 -16.57
C VAL A 205 -9.93 -13.42 -17.04
N PRO A 206 -10.37 -13.95 -18.18
CA PRO A 206 -9.81 -15.18 -18.75
C PRO A 206 -8.30 -15.03 -18.98
N ALA A 207 -7.52 -16.09 -18.74
CA ALA A 207 -6.06 -16.04 -18.83
C ALA A 207 -5.50 -15.47 -20.15
N PRO A 208 -6.05 -15.77 -21.35
CA PRO A 208 -5.58 -15.14 -22.60
C PRO A 208 -5.78 -13.61 -22.61
N VAL A 209 -6.90 -13.13 -22.08
CA VAL A 209 -7.19 -11.69 -21.97
C VAL A 209 -6.25 -11.05 -20.96
N GLY A 210 -6.02 -11.68 -19.80
CA GLY A 210 -5.08 -11.20 -18.79
C GLY A 210 -3.66 -11.07 -19.33
N ARG A 211 -3.17 -12.05 -20.10
CA ARG A 211 -1.85 -11.98 -20.77
C ARG A 211 -1.76 -10.81 -21.76
N LEU A 212 -2.80 -10.64 -22.58
CA LEU A 212 -2.85 -9.53 -23.53
C LEU A 212 -2.83 -8.17 -22.82
N LEU A 213 -3.60 -8.03 -21.72
CA LEU A 213 -3.60 -6.81 -20.90
C LEU A 213 -2.22 -6.54 -20.30
N LEU A 214 -1.53 -7.54 -19.77
CA LEU A 214 -0.18 -7.39 -19.24
C LEU A 214 0.80 -6.94 -20.33
N GLN A 215 0.82 -7.65 -21.47
CA GLN A 215 1.80 -7.43 -22.53
C GLN A 215 1.58 -6.14 -23.33
N LYS A 216 0.34 -5.68 -23.49
CA LYS A 216 0.00 -4.56 -24.38
C LYS A 216 -0.46 -3.31 -23.64
N VAL A 217 -0.90 -3.43 -22.40
CA VAL A 217 -1.44 -2.30 -21.63
C VAL A 217 -0.59 -2.05 -20.39
N LEU A 218 -0.53 -3.00 -19.46
CA LEU A 218 0.11 -2.75 -18.15
C LEU A 218 1.63 -2.66 -18.21
N SER A 219 2.29 -3.22 -19.24
CA SER A 219 3.71 -3.05 -19.50
C SER A 219 4.02 -1.86 -20.43
N ALA A 220 3.01 -1.25 -21.06
CA ALA A 220 3.22 -0.15 -21.98
C ALA A 220 3.80 1.09 -21.26
N PRO A 221 4.91 1.67 -21.76
CA PRO A 221 5.58 2.80 -21.11
C PRO A 221 4.64 3.99 -20.87
N GLU A 222 3.76 4.30 -21.84
CA GLU A 222 2.82 5.43 -21.77
C GLU A 222 1.77 5.22 -20.67
N VAL A 223 1.29 3.99 -20.50
CA VAL A 223 0.34 3.63 -19.44
C VAL A 223 1.02 3.71 -18.08
N ARG A 224 2.24 3.17 -17.96
CA ARG A 224 3.05 3.23 -16.74
C ARG A 224 3.36 4.67 -16.33
N GLU A 225 3.73 5.49 -17.29
CA GLU A 225 3.97 6.92 -17.06
C GLU A 225 2.69 7.65 -16.61
N SER A 226 1.55 7.35 -17.24
CA SER A 226 0.26 7.93 -16.84
C SER A 226 -0.13 7.57 -15.42
N ILE A 227 0.02 6.29 -15.03
CA ILE A 227 -0.25 5.82 -13.67
C ILE A 227 0.70 6.49 -12.67
N ALA A 228 1.99 6.53 -12.98
CA ALA A 228 2.98 7.18 -12.13
C ALA A 228 2.67 8.67 -11.93
N LYS A 229 2.26 9.37 -12.99
CA LYS A 229 1.88 10.78 -12.91
C LYS A 229 0.65 11.02 -12.03
N GLN A 230 -0.32 10.11 -12.02
CA GLN A 230 -1.50 10.21 -11.17
C GLN A 230 -1.17 10.01 -9.68
N ALA A 231 -0.14 9.23 -9.37
CA ALA A 231 0.27 8.97 -7.99
C ALA A 231 0.87 10.21 -7.30
N TYR A 232 1.40 11.17 -8.06
CA TYR A 232 2.04 12.37 -7.53
C TYR A 232 1.17 13.61 -7.71
N CYS A 233 1.02 14.40 -6.66
CA CYS A 233 0.41 15.73 -6.69
C CYS A 233 1.39 16.77 -7.24
N VAL A 234 2.64 16.72 -6.78
CA VAL A 234 3.69 17.68 -7.13
C VAL A 234 4.37 17.24 -8.42
N LYS A 235 4.27 18.06 -9.48
CA LYS A 235 4.80 17.73 -10.82
C LYS A 235 6.31 17.49 -10.83
N GLU A 236 7.04 18.18 -9.98
CA GLU A 236 8.50 18.05 -9.83
C GLU A 236 8.89 16.65 -9.33
N ASN A 237 8.00 15.97 -8.59
CA ASN A 237 8.18 14.58 -8.15
C ASN A 237 7.90 13.56 -9.25
N GLN A 238 7.23 13.95 -10.34
CA GLN A 238 6.98 13.11 -11.52
C GLN A 238 8.22 13.03 -12.43
N SER A 239 9.38 12.81 -11.83
CA SER A 239 10.64 12.77 -12.57
C SER A 239 10.77 11.52 -13.43
N ALA A 240 11.65 11.57 -14.43
CA ALA A 240 11.99 10.39 -15.21
C ALA A 240 12.52 9.25 -14.33
N ASP A 241 13.22 9.57 -13.25
CA ASP A 241 13.73 8.58 -12.30
C ASP A 241 12.62 7.94 -11.45
N ALA A 242 11.57 8.69 -11.09
CA ALA A 242 10.42 8.10 -10.41
C ALA A 242 9.80 6.97 -11.25
N ILE A 243 9.69 7.20 -12.58
CA ILE A 243 9.16 6.22 -13.53
C ILE A 243 10.14 5.06 -13.72
N ARG A 244 11.44 5.34 -13.93
CA ARG A 244 12.47 4.30 -14.11
C ARG A 244 12.55 3.37 -12.91
N VAL A 245 12.67 3.94 -11.70
CA VAL A 245 12.76 3.17 -10.44
C VAL A 245 11.51 2.33 -10.23
N GLY A 246 10.32 2.88 -10.47
CA GLY A 246 9.05 2.17 -10.38
C GLY A 246 8.95 1.00 -11.36
N ASN A 247 9.66 1.02 -12.48
CA ASN A 247 9.58 0.03 -13.54
C ASN A 247 10.73 -1.00 -13.56
N LEU A 248 11.79 -0.85 -12.75
CA LEU A 248 12.94 -1.77 -12.76
C LEU A 248 12.53 -3.23 -12.58
N HIS A 249 11.55 -3.51 -11.72
CA HIS A 249 11.09 -4.87 -11.41
C HIS A 249 10.37 -5.55 -12.58
N LEU A 250 9.89 -4.80 -13.59
CA LEU A 250 9.26 -5.37 -14.80
C LEU A 250 10.24 -6.23 -15.60
N ARG A 251 11.55 -6.06 -15.38
CA ARG A 251 12.61 -6.90 -16.00
C ARG A 251 12.64 -8.30 -15.41
N ARG A 252 11.95 -8.57 -14.29
CA ARG A 252 11.93 -9.89 -13.67
C ARG A 252 11.27 -10.93 -14.58
N PRO A 253 11.91 -12.07 -14.83
CA PRO A 253 11.40 -13.09 -15.76
C PRO A 253 10.00 -13.60 -15.40
N GLN A 254 9.67 -13.65 -14.10
CA GLN A 254 8.39 -14.14 -13.60
C GLN A 254 7.30 -13.04 -13.52
N TRP A 255 7.62 -11.76 -13.83
CA TRP A 255 6.68 -10.66 -13.63
C TRP A 255 5.32 -10.87 -14.32
N GLU A 256 5.33 -11.31 -15.58
CA GLU A 256 4.09 -11.57 -16.33
C GLU A 256 3.26 -12.69 -15.69
N ALA A 257 3.91 -13.82 -15.36
CA ALA A 257 3.24 -14.97 -14.78
C ALA A 257 2.64 -14.64 -13.39
N ASP A 258 3.39 -13.92 -12.56
CA ASP A 258 2.98 -13.53 -11.22
C ASP A 258 1.88 -12.47 -11.24
N SER A 259 1.98 -11.48 -12.14
CA SER A 259 0.95 -10.45 -12.32
C SER A 259 -0.34 -11.04 -12.91
N LEU A 260 -0.23 -12.12 -13.72
CA LEU A 260 -1.40 -12.83 -14.22
C LEU A 260 -2.20 -13.46 -13.07
N VAL A 261 -1.55 -14.01 -12.04
CA VAL A 261 -2.24 -14.54 -10.85
C VAL A 261 -3.15 -13.48 -10.21
N TRP A 262 -2.68 -12.22 -10.14
CA TRP A 262 -3.49 -11.10 -9.68
C TRP A 262 -4.74 -10.88 -10.54
N LEU A 263 -4.58 -10.82 -11.87
CA LEU A 263 -5.69 -10.61 -12.81
C LEU A 263 -6.68 -11.78 -12.87
N LEU A 264 -6.26 -12.97 -12.47
CA LEU A 264 -7.12 -14.16 -12.38
C LEU A 264 -7.88 -14.28 -11.05
N GLY A 265 -7.90 -13.24 -10.22
CA GLY A 265 -8.64 -13.22 -8.97
C GLY A 265 -7.77 -13.37 -7.72
N GLY A 266 -6.44 -13.17 -7.84
CA GLY A 266 -5.52 -13.14 -6.71
C GLY A 266 -5.52 -11.85 -5.88
N ALA A 267 -6.54 -10.99 -6.07
CA ALA A 267 -6.65 -9.69 -5.41
C ALA A 267 -7.28 -9.78 -4.00
N TYR A 268 -7.12 -8.72 -3.21
CA TYR A 268 -7.63 -8.60 -1.83
C TYR A 268 -9.11 -8.14 -1.80
N GLY A 269 -9.98 -8.81 -2.56
CA GLY A 269 -11.42 -8.54 -2.52
C GLY A 269 -12.02 -8.82 -1.14
N GLY A 270 -12.93 -7.94 -0.68
CA GLY A 270 -13.64 -8.11 0.59
C GLY A 270 -12.85 -7.72 1.85
N ILE A 271 -11.61 -7.23 1.74
CA ILE A 271 -10.80 -6.80 2.88
C ILE A 271 -11.44 -5.67 3.69
N ALA A 272 -12.32 -4.88 3.08
CA ALA A 272 -13.04 -3.80 3.73
C ALA A 272 -13.81 -4.25 4.98
N ALA A 273 -14.36 -5.46 4.98
CA ALA A 273 -15.07 -6.03 6.13
C ALA A 273 -14.16 -6.27 7.35
N ASP A 274 -12.85 -6.36 7.14
CA ASP A 274 -11.86 -6.60 8.20
C ASP A 274 -11.25 -5.29 8.74
N VAL A 275 -11.51 -4.14 8.13
CA VAL A 275 -10.94 -2.84 8.52
C VAL A 275 -11.20 -2.49 9.99
N PRO A 276 -12.37 -2.78 10.60
CA PRO A 276 -12.58 -2.55 12.03
C PRO A 276 -11.55 -3.23 12.93
N ARG A 277 -10.95 -4.34 12.49
CA ARG A 277 -9.92 -5.06 13.26
C ARG A 277 -8.60 -4.29 13.43
N LEU A 278 -8.37 -3.25 12.62
CA LEU A 278 -7.22 -2.36 12.81
C LEU A 278 -7.22 -1.74 14.22
N THR A 279 -8.40 -1.53 14.82
CA THR A 279 -8.55 -0.95 16.15
C THR A 279 -8.17 -1.88 17.29
N GLU A 280 -7.96 -3.17 17.01
CA GLU A 280 -7.44 -4.15 17.98
C GLU A 280 -5.98 -3.84 18.38
N ARG A 281 -5.29 -2.97 17.59
CA ARG A 281 -3.93 -2.45 17.85
C ARG A 281 -3.90 -0.94 17.65
N PRO A 282 -2.89 -0.22 18.19
CA PRO A 282 -2.65 1.17 17.78
C PRO A 282 -2.52 1.29 16.26
N CYS A 283 -3.23 2.25 15.66
CA CYS A 283 -3.34 2.39 14.21
C CYS A 283 -3.28 3.85 13.81
N LEU A 284 -2.29 4.25 13.01
CA LEU A 284 -2.20 5.57 12.40
C LEU A 284 -2.59 5.49 10.93
N THR A 285 -3.41 6.42 10.44
CA THR A 285 -3.63 6.60 9.00
C THR A 285 -3.14 7.97 8.56
N LEU A 286 -2.27 7.98 7.54
CA LEU A 286 -1.81 9.15 6.82
C LEU A 286 -2.37 9.11 5.41
N TRP A 287 -2.94 10.23 4.93
CA TRP A 287 -3.54 10.29 3.60
C TRP A 287 -3.12 11.56 2.87
N GLY A 288 -2.64 11.42 1.65
CA GLY A 288 -2.36 12.57 0.77
C GLY A 288 -3.64 13.32 0.42
N ARG A 289 -3.69 14.62 0.73
CA ARG A 289 -4.89 15.45 0.51
C ARG A 289 -5.34 15.47 -0.95
N GLN A 290 -4.40 15.36 -1.88
CA GLN A 290 -4.62 15.41 -3.31
C GLN A 290 -4.49 14.03 -3.99
N ASP A 291 -4.75 12.95 -3.27
CA ASP A 291 -4.71 11.60 -3.86
C ASP A 291 -5.72 11.46 -5.00
N ALA A 292 -5.21 11.29 -6.23
CA ALA A 292 -6.00 11.09 -7.43
C ALA A 292 -6.15 9.61 -7.82
N VAL A 293 -5.40 8.71 -7.17
CA VAL A 293 -5.48 7.25 -7.38
C VAL A 293 -6.61 6.65 -6.55
N ILE A 294 -6.67 7.01 -5.25
CA ILE A 294 -7.77 6.65 -4.35
C ILE A 294 -8.33 7.95 -3.77
N PRO A 295 -9.30 8.59 -4.47
CA PRO A 295 -9.81 9.88 -4.05
C PRO A 295 -10.34 9.87 -2.61
N PRO A 296 -9.84 10.76 -1.75
CA PRO A 296 -10.22 10.79 -0.33
C PRO A 296 -11.71 10.95 -0.10
N SER A 297 -12.41 11.66 -0.99
CA SER A 297 -13.86 11.90 -0.88
C SER A 297 -14.71 10.62 -0.85
N GLY A 298 -14.19 9.51 -1.40
CA GLY A 298 -14.87 8.22 -1.37
C GLY A 298 -14.37 7.29 -0.26
N ALA A 299 -13.06 7.18 -0.09
CA ALA A 299 -12.44 6.18 0.78
C ALA A 299 -12.33 6.62 2.26
N VAL A 300 -11.99 7.90 2.52
CA VAL A 300 -11.82 8.40 3.89
C VAL A 300 -13.10 8.31 4.72
N PRO A 301 -14.30 8.70 4.22
CA PRO A 301 -15.53 8.53 4.99
C PRO A 301 -15.82 7.08 5.37
N GLN A 302 -15.55 6.13 4.47
CA GLN A 302 -15.72 4.70 4.74
C GLN A 302 -14.75 4.21 5.82
N LEU A 303 -13.49 4.71 5.78
CA LEU A 303 -12.50 4.41 6.80
C LEU A 303 -12.94 4.95 8.17
N ILE A 304 -13.36 6.21 8.24
CA ILE A 304 -13.80 6.83 9.50
C ILE A 304 -15.04 6.10 10.06
N GLU A 305 -15.98 5.71 9.21
CA GLU A 305 -17.12 4.89 9.61
C GLU A 305 -16.69 3.54 10.16
N ALA A 306 -15.81 2.84 9.46
CA ALA A 306 -15.30 1.52 9.89
C ALA A 306 -14.49 1.57 11.20
N LEU A 307 -13.87 2.70 11.51
CA LEU A 307 -13.10 2.92 12.73
C LEU A 307 -13.88 3.69 13.82
N SER A 308 -15.15 4.00 13.59
CA SER A 308 -15.94 4.91 14.45
C SER A 308 -16.16 4.41 15.88
N GLU A 309 -16.08 3.09 16.10
CA GLU A 309 -16.20 2.49 17.44
C GLU A 309 -14.88 2.54 18.24
N ALA A 310 -13.78 2.92 17.59
CA ALA A 310 -12.47 3.01 18.24
C ALA A 310 -12.34 4.32 19.02
N ASP A 311 -11.52 4.27 20.08
CA ASP A 311 -10.98 5.47 20.69
C ASP A 311 -10.17 6.25 19.64
N PRO A 312 -10.52 7.53 19.33
CA PRO A 312 -9.79 8.35 18.35
C PRO A 312 -8.28 8.47 18.67
N ALA A 313 -7.89 8.38 19.93
CA ALA A 313 -6.49 8.39 20.33
C ALA A 313 -5.73 7.12 19.90
N ARG A 314 -6.44 6.02 19.67
CA ARG A 314 -5.86 4.74 19.23
C ARG A 314 -5.81 4.57 17.72
N ALA A 315 -6.63 5.34 16.99
CA ALA A 315 -6.71 5.29 15.54
C ALA A 315 -6.67 6.71 14.92
N PRO A 316 -5.61 7.51 15.20
CA PRO A 316 -5.49 8.85 14.64
C PRO A 316 -5.41 8.84 13.13
N PHE A 317 -6.11 9.81 12.53
CA PHE A 317 -6.05 10.13 11.10
C PHE A 317 -5.38 11.48 10.89
N ARG A 318 -4.52 11.59 9.87
CA ARG A 318 -3.85 12.86 9.50
C ARG A 318 -3.75 13.00 8.00
N TRP A 319 -4.03 14.22 7.53
CA TRP A 319 -3.72 14.62 6.18
C TRP A 319 -2.23 14.87 6.00
N VAL A 320 -1.72 14.49 4.83
CA VAL A 320 -0.42 14.94 4.34
C VAL A 320 -0.68 15.95 3.23
N GLU A 321 -0.46 17.23 3.55
CA GLU A 321 -0.68 18.33 2.62
C GLU A 321 0.31 18.30 1.47
N THR A 322 -0.11 18.78 0.29
CA THR A 322 0.72 18.82 -0.92
C THR A 322 1.28 17.43 -1.26
N SER A 323 0.41 16.43 -1.15
CA SER A 323 0.72 15.04 -1.46
C SER A 323 -0.42 14.35 -2.18
N GLY A 324 -0.08 13.57 -3.20
CA GLY A 324 -0.96 12.60 -3.84
C GLY A 324 -0.94 11.25 -3.13
N HIS A 325 -0.96 10.18 -3.90
CA HIS A 325 -1.06 8.79 -3.43
C HIS A 325 0.22 8.24 -2.77
N THR A 326 1.31 9.00 -2.79
CA THR A 326 2.62 8.53 -2.31
C THR A 326 3.26 9.50 -1.31
N PRO A 327 2.64 9.74 -0.14
CA PRO A 327 3.15 10.71 0.85
C PRO A 327 4.58 10.40 1.30
N HIS A 328 4.95 9.15 1.37
CA HIS A 328 6.31 8.69 1.70
C HIS A 328 7.37 9.02 0.63
N LEU A 329 6.94 9.37 -0.59
CA LEU A 329 7.80 9.85 -1.68
C LEU A 329 7.73 11.36 -1.87
N GLU A 330 6.54 11.96 -1.71
CA GLU A 330 6.34 13.39 -1.93
C GLU A 330 6.67 14.25 -0.71
N GLN A 331 6.30 13.77 0.48
CA GLN A 331 6.50 14.45 1.76
C GLN A 331 7.20 13.52 2.77
N PRO A 332 8.39 12.95 2.44
CA PRO A 332 9.02 11.91 3.25
C PRO A 332 9.37 12.40 4.67
N ALA A 333 9.75 13.67 4.83
CA ALA A 333 10.06 14.22 6.14
C ALA A 333 8.82 14.33 7.05
N VAL A 334 7.69 14.80 6.50
CA VAL A 334 6.41 14.93 7.22
C VAL A 334 5.87 13.55 7.57
N THR A 335 5.90 12.62 6.60
CA THR A 335 5.49 11.23 6.80
C THR A 335 6.33 10.54 7.87
N ALA A 336 7.65 10.69 7.82
CA ALA A 336 8.55 10.14 8.83
C ALA A 336 8.29 10.74 10.22
N ALA A 337 8.11 12.06 10.33
CA ALA A 337 7.83 12.70 11.61
C ALA A 337 6.54 12.16 12.26
N ALA A 338 5.49 11.96 11.48
CA ALA A 338 4.24 11.37 11.98
C ALA A 338 4.43 9.90 12.42
N ILE A 339 5.19 9.10 11.66
CA ILE A 339 5.52 7.72 12.03
C ILE A 339 6.34 7.68 13.32
N VAL A 340 7.37 8.54 13.45
CA VAL A 340 8.22 8.61 14.64
C VAL A 340 7.41 8.99 15.88
N ALA A 341 6.56 10.00 15.77
CA ALA A 341 5.65 10.41 16.84
C ALA A 341 4.73 9.26 17.27
N PHE A 342 4.14 8.56 16.31
CA PHE A 342 3.29 7.40 16.58
C PHE A 342 4.04 6.27 17.29
N VAL A 343 5.25 5.91 16.83
CA VAL A 343 6.10 4.87 17.45
C VAL A 343 6.43 5.21 18.90
N ARG A 344 6.66 6.49 19.21
CA ARG A 344 7.04 6.98 20.53
C ARG A 344 5.87 7.30 21.44
N GLY A 345 4.64 7.22 20.92
CA GLY A 345 3.44 7.60 21.66
C GLY A 345 3.28 9.09 21.87
N ASP A 346 3.96 9.90 21.05
CA ASP A 346 3.86 11.36 21.07
C ASP A 346 2.58 11.84 20.36
N VAL A 347 2.22 13.10 20.59
CA VAL A 347 1.10 13.72 19.87
C VAL A 347 1.46 13.89 18.39
N ILE A 348 0.66 13.29 17.52
CA ILE A 348 0.85 13.41 16.07
C ILE A 348 0.29 14.74 15.61
N GLY A 349 1.17 15.67 15.21
CA GLY A 349 0.81 16.96 14.66
C GLY A 349 0.10 16.85 13.31
N GLY A 350 -0.66 17.87 12.94
CA GLY A 350 -1.32 18.01 11.65
C GLY A 350 -2.85 18.05 11.75
N ASP A 351 -3.48 18.35 10.60
CA ASP A 351 -4.92 18.45 10.49
C ASP A 351 -5.53 17.06 10.24
N GLY A 352 -6.43 16.65 11.11
CA GLY A 352 -7.21 15.42 11.01
C GLY A 352 -8.69 15.67 10.65
N ASP A 353 -9.07 16.93 10.31
CA ASP A 353 -10.46 17.25 9.98
C ASP A 353 -10.88 16.58 8.66
N VAL A 354 -11.84 15.69 8.76
CA VAL A 354 -12.42 14.92 7.65
C VAL A 354 -13.87 15.33 7.35
N SER A 355 -14.39 16.40 8.01
CA SER A 355 -15.79 16.79 7.96
C SER A 355 -16.31 17.04 6.53
N GLU A 356 -15.50 17.68 5.67
CA GLU A 356 -15.85 17.92 4.27
C GLU A 356 -15.99 16.61 3.47
N CYS A 357 -15.06 15.68 3.61
CA CYS A 357 -15.09 14.39 2.93
C CYS A 357 -16.33 13.58 3.37
N VAL A 358 -16.60 13.54 4.67
CA VAL A 358 -17.77 12.85 5.23
C VAL A 358 -19.08 13.48 4.75
N ALA A 359 -19.16 14.81 4.71
CA ALA A 359 -20.34 15.51 4.23
C ALA A 359 -20.59 15.27 2.73
N ALA A 360 -19.53 15.28 1.91
CA ALA A 360 -19.60 14.98 0.49
C ALA A 360 -20.05 13.53 0.24
N TYR A 361 -19.48 12.57 0.93
CA TYR A 361 -19.86 11.16 0.84
C TYR A 361 -21.33 10.93 1.21
N LYS A 362 -21.80 11.47 2.33
CA LYS A 362 -23.21 11.36 2.76
C LYS A 362 -24.16 11.94 1.71
N ARG A 363 -23.80 13.03 1.02
CA ARG A 363 -24.59 13.57 -0.09
C ARG A 363 -24.71 12.58 -1.24
N VAL A 364 -23.59 11.97 -1.65
CA VAL A 364 -23.56 10.97 -2.73
C VAL A 364 -24.38 9.73 -2.37
N GLN A 365 -24.26 9.23 -1.13
CA GLN A 365 -25.03 8.08 -0.68
C GLN A 365 -26.53 8.34 -0.69
N ARG A 366 -26.99 9.51 -0.23
CA ARG A 366 -28.41 9.89 -0.32
C ARG A 366 -28.94 9.90 -1.76
N VAL A 367 -28.14 10.36 -2.72
CA VAL A 367 -28.51 10.33 -4.15
C VAL A 367 -28.60 8.89 -4.67
N LYS A 368 -27.64 8.03 -4.31
CA LYS A 368 -27.67 6.60 -4.69
C LYS A 368 -28.90 5.89 -4.13
N GLU A 369 -29.20 6.08 -2.85
CA GLU A 369 -30.38 5.48 -2.20
C GLU A 369 -31.69 5.98 -2.82
N ALA A 370 -31.77 7.28 -3.16
CA ALA A 370 -32.93 7.83 -3.83
C ALA A 370 -33.11 7.25 -5.24
N ALA A 371 -32.02 7.09 -6.00
CA ALA A 371 -32.04 6.46 -7.33
C ALA A 371 -32.44 4.98 -7.26
N GLN A 372 -31.93 4.24 -6.27
CA GLN A 372 -32.32 2.85 -6.05
C GLN A 372 -33.80 2.71 -5.73
N ARG A 373 -34.32 3.50 -4.77
CA ARG A 373 -35.77 3.53 -4.43
C ARG A 373 -36.64 3.88 -5.62
N ALA A 374 -36.19 4.83 -6.46
CA ALA A 374 -36.92 5.18 -7.69
C ALA A 374 -36.90 4.02 -8.70
N GLY A 375 -35.81 3.30 -8.83
CA GLY A 375 -35.69 2.10 -9.67
C GLY A 375 -36.61 0.96 -9.19
N GLU A 376 -36.65 0.70 -7.90
CA GLU A 376 -37.53 -0.32 -7.29
C GLU A 376 -39.00 0.00 -7.51
N LEU A 377 -39.39 1.28 -7.32
CA LEU A 377 -40.77 1.75 -7.58
C LEU A 377 -41.17 1.61 -9.06
N LEU A 378 -40.21 1.92 -9.98
CA LEU A 378 -40.47 1.77 -11.42
C LEU A 378 -40.67 0.30 -11.77
N MET A 379 -39.84 -0.61 -11.25
CA MET A 379 -39.97 -2.05 -11.50
C MET A 379 -41.27 -2.62 -10.94
N SER A 380 -41.71 -2.18 -9.74
CA SER A 380 -42.99 -2.55 -9.17
C SER A 380 -44.15 -2.13 -10.07
N LYS A 381 -44.17 -0.87 -10.52
CA LYS A 381 -45.23 -0.37 -11.44
C LYS A 381 -45.23 -1.08 -12.80
N LEU A 382 -44.04 -1.42 -13.35
CA LEU A 382 -43.99 -2.20 -14.57
C LEU A 382 -44.54 -3.62 -14.38
N GLY A 383 -44.30 -4.24 -13.20
CA GLY A 383 -44.89 -5.51 -12.84
C GLY A 383 -46.43 -5.44 -12.80
N GLU A 384 -47.00 -4.45 -12.11
CA GLU A 384 -48.45 -4.22 -12.03
C GLU A 384 -49.08 -4.03 -13.42
N LEU A 385 -48.46 -3.22 -14.28
CA LEU A 385 -48.92 -3.02 -15.65
C LEU A 385 -48.86 -4.31 -16.50
N GLY A 386 -47.82 -5.12 -16.28
CA GLY A 386 -47.67 -6.44 -16.93
C GLY A 386 -48.78 -7.41 -16.54
N GLU A 387 -49.13 -7.49 -15.23
CA GLU A 387 -50.22 -8.30 -14.74
C GLU A 387 -51.59 -7.83 -15.28
N LEU A 388 -51.84 -6.53 -15.29
CA LEU A 388 -53.07 -5.94 -15.83
C LEU A 388 -53.20 -6.23 -17.33
N ALA A 389 -52.12 -6.16 -18.10
CA ALA A 389 -52.11 -6.50 -19.53
C ALA A 389 -52.41 -7.98 -19.77
N LEU A 390 -51.84 -8.85 -18.95
CA LEU A 390 -52.11 -10.32 -19.01
C LEU A 390 -53.57 -10.65 -18.65
N ALA A 391 -54.13 -10.00 -17.62
CA ALA A 391 -55.51 -10.16 -17.23
C ALA A 391 -56.48 -9.73 -18.36
N LYS A 392 -56.27 -8.56 -18.96
CA LYS A 392 -57.06 -8.11 -20.11
C LYS A 392 -56.92 -9.04 -21.34
N GLY A 393 -55.74 -9.55 -21.57
CA GLY A 393 -55.52 -10.52 -22.63
C GLY A 393 -56.29 -11.84 -22.43
N ARG A 394 -56.39 -12.34 -21.19
CA ARG A 394 -57.19 -13.50 -20.83
C ARG A 394 -58.69 -13.24 -21.03
N GLU A 395 -59.23 -12.13 -20.56
CA GLU A 395 -60.62 -11.74 -20.76
C GLU A 395 -60.97 -11.62 -22.26
N ALA A 396 -60.12 -11.03 -23.06
CA ALA A 396 -60.32 -10.92 -24.51
C ALA A 396 -60.36 -12.29 -25.18
N LEU A 397 -59.50 -13.21 -24.76
CA LEU A 397 -59.46 -14.61 -25.27
C LEU A 397 -60.72 -15.40 -24.87
N GLU A 398 -61.23 -15.21 -23.68
CA GLU A 398 -62.49 -15.84 -23.23
C GLU A 398 -63.70 -15.30 -23.97
N ARG A 399 -63.74 -13.97 -24.25
CA ARG A 399 -64.81 -13.39 -25.08
C ARG A 399 -64.82 -13.86 -26.54
N SER A 400 -63.64 -14.17 -27.08
CA SER A 400 -63.52 -14.70 -28.47
C SER A 400 -63.91 -16.17 -28.58
N ARG A 401 -64.00 -16.91 -27.48
CA ARG A 401 -64.39 -18.33 -27.42
C ARG A 401 -65.88 -18.57 -27.17
N ARG A 402 -66.63 -17.49 -26.88
CA ARG A 402 -68.10 -17.45 -26.80
C ARG A 402 -68.65 -16.92 -28.11
#